data_f73024fa87e1ce46830b0d467621c900
#
_entry.id   f73024fa87e1ce46830b0d467621c900
#
_cell.length_a   1.000
_cell.length_b   1.000
_cell.length_c   1.000
_cell.angle_alpha   90.00
_cell.angle_beta   90.00
_cell.angle_gamma   90.00
#
_symmetry.space_group_name_H-M   'P 1'
#
loop_
_entity.id
_entity.type
_entity.pdbx_description
1 polymer ?
#
loop_
_entity_poly.entity_id
_entity_poly.type
_entity_poly.pdbx_seq_one_letter_code
_entity_poly.pdbx_strand_id
1 'polypeptide(L)'
;MKKYTSLSEFLEKTLNINESYEMPDKLLEMLNSSKKEWFFDEYISNFQDLSFDNFVNYFQEENSNRKKLMQDFTPRELARLVASLSKCGGRCLDMCSGTGALTIAIWNVNKDIQFVCEELSKRAIPILLFNLAIRNITGIVREKDVLENDVKREWHLEKGAKYSTIQEVQVEPFETYETFDVIVSNPPYSVKWDHDIKNVDDPRFMVFGYPPKQYSDYAFIIDALNRLEDNGEMFFILPHGVLFRGNKEADIRKLLVKKNLINTIIGLPDKLFLNTSIPVCIINFKKTKSNSVLFIDASREYEQSAKLNRLTIDNIYHIKGTYAERKDEKLYSHVASLNEIERNQYNLNIPRYVDTYVPEPLPDINETVKKYITCEKQIRDSRADIVNLLDQLTADDEETKKELNNFREMFRCINS
;
A
#
# COMPACT_ATOMS: atom_id res chain seq x y z
N MET A 1 12.74 -11.97 32.51
CA MET A 1 13.79 -11.59 31.53
C MET A 1 13.40 -12.18 30.19
N LYS A 2 13.45 -11.39 29.12
CA LYS A 2 13.22 -11.93 27.77
C LYS A 2 14.31 -12.97 27.47
N LYS A 3 13.91 -14.15 27.01
CA LYS A 3 14.82 -15.26 26.70
C LYS A 3 15.51 -15.07 25.34
N TYR A 4 14.87 -14.30 24.43
CA TYR A 4 15.35 -14.02 23.09
C TYR A 4 15.42 -12.51 22.87
N THR A 5 16.43 -12.06 22.13
CA THR A 5 16.70 -10.65 21.85
C THR A 5 15.92 -10.12 20.64
N SER A 6 15.60 -11.02 19.70
CA SER A 6 14.87 -10.70 18.45
C SER A 6 13.93 -11.83 18.04
N LEU A 7 13.04 -11.53 17.09
CA LEU A 7 12.17 -12.53 16.48
C LEU A 7 12.98 -13.55 15.67
N SER A 8 14.03 -13.12 14.95
CA SER A 8 14.94 -14.01 14.23
C SER A 8 15.57 -15.05 15.17
N GLU A 9 16.17 -14.60 16.27
CA GLU A 9 16.78 -15.51 17.25
C GLU A 9 15.76 -16.51 17.82
N PHE A 10 14.52 -16.06 18.09
CA PHE A 10 13.46 -16.92 18.55
C PHE A 10 13.15 -18.01 17.52
N LEU A 11 12.95 -17.64 16.25
CA LEU A 11 12.59 -18.56 15.18
C LEU A 11 13.72 -19.55 14.89
N GLU A 12 14.97 -19.07 14.78
CA GLU A 12 16.15 -19.89 14.57
C GLU A 12 16.26 -20.99 15.63
N LYS A 13 16.15 -20.62 16.91
CA LYS A 13 16.32 -21.57 18.01
C LYS A 13 15.14 -22.50 18.21
N THR A 14 13.90 -22.01 18.07
CA THR A 14 12.71 -22.82 18.35
C THR A 14 12.30 -23.71 17.19
N LEU A 15 12.55 -23.29 15.95
CA LEU A 15 12.28 -24.06 14.74
C LEU A 15 13.49 -24.85 14.25
N ASN A 16 14.67 -24.61 14.86
CA ASN A 16 15.93 -25.26 14.48
C ASN A 16 16.25 -25.03 12.99
N ILE A 17 16.20 -23.77 12.56
CA ILE A 17 16.51 -23.35 11.19
C ILE A 17 17.90 -22.73 11.14
N ASN A 18 18.61 -22.97 10.05
CA ASN A 18 19.91 -22.37 9.78
C ASN A 18 19.81 -21.22 8.76
N GLU A 19 18.82 -21.29 7.88
CA GLU A 19 18.61 -20.33 6.81
C GLU A 19 17.16 -19.85 6.83
N SER A 20 16.96 -18.57 6.64
CA SER A 20 15.65 -17.93 6.72
C SER A 20 14.61 -18.47 5.73
N TYR A 21 15.03 -19.00 4.58
CA TYR A 21 14.13 -19.58 3.60
C TYR A 21 13.43 -20.86 4.10
N GLU A 22 13.99 -21.53 5.11
CA GLU A 22 13.42 -22.75 5.72
C GLU A 22 12.25 -22.43 6.66
N MET A 23 12.18 -21.19 7.15
CA MET A 23 11.26 -20.78 8.22
C MET A 23 9.79 -21.08 7.91
N PRO A 24 9.23 -20.78 6.72
CA PRO A 24 7.82 -21.06 6.45
C PRO A 24 7.46 -22.54 6.56
N ASP A 25 8.28 -23.42 6.00
CA ASP A 25 8.04 -24.87 6.03
C ASP A 25 8.17 -25.41 7.46
N LYS A 26 9.21 -24.99 8.18
CA LYS A 26 9.41 -25.38 9.58
C LYS A 26 8.32 -24.84 10.52
N LEU A 27 7.83 -23.64 10.24
CA LEU A 27 6.70 -23.09 10.97
C LEU A 27 5.43 -23.92 10.73
N LEU A 28 5.15 -24.30 9.49
CA LEU A 28 4.00 -25.15 9.17
C LEU A 28 4.12 -26.55 9.82
N GLU A 29 5.33 -27.17 9.83
CA GLU A 29 5.60 -28.39 10.57
C GLU A 29 5.31 -28.23 12.07
N MET A 30 5.74 -27.13 12.67
CA MET A 30 5.50 -26.80 14.08
C MET A 30 4.01 -26.62 14.38
N LEU A 31 3.28 -25.91 13.53
CA LEU A 31 1.82 -25.70 13.69
C LEU A 31 1.01 -27.01 13.62
N ASN A 32 1.51 -28.00 12.90
CA ASN A 32 0.91 -29.34 12.79
C ASN A 32 1.40 -30.33 13.86
N SER A 33 2.34 -29.91 14.73
CA SER A 33 2.94 -30.78 15.74
C SER A 33 2.21 -30.72 17.09
N SER A 34 2.45 -31.71 17.94
CA SER A 34 1.99 -31.67 19.35
C SER A 34 2.68 -30.58 20.18
N LYS A 35 3.72 -29.95 19.68
CA LYS A 35 4.44 -28.84 20.33
C LYS A 35 3.87 -27.45 20.03
N LYS A 36 2.79 -27.36 19.23
CA LYS A 36 2.18 -26.08 18.79
C LYS A 36 1.86 -25.16 19.97
N GLU A 37 1.19 -25.65 20.99
CA GLU A 37 0.81 -24.80 22.15
C GLU A 37 2.03 -24.34 22.93
N TRP A 38 3.04 -25.20 23.13
CA TRP A 38 4.32 -24.80 23.71
C TRP A 38 4.97 -23.68 22.92
N PHE A 39 4.97 -23.78 21.60
CA PHE A 39 5.56 -22.77 20.72
C PHE A 39 4.82 -21.41 20.84
N PHE A 40 3.50 -21.43 20.92
CA PHE A 40 2.71 -20.22 21.15
C PHE A 40 2.97 -19.61 22.54
N ASP A 41 3.04 -20.43 23.59
CA ASP A 41 3.35 -19.98 24.95
C ASP A 41 4.73 -19.34 25.04
N GLU A 42 5.72 -19.96 24.41
CA GLU A 42 7.09 -19.45 24.35
C GLU A 42 7.14 -18.12 23.56
N TYR A 43 6.39 -18.02 22.46
CA TYR A 43 6.30 -16.78 21.70
C TYR A 43 5.69 -15.65 22.54
N ILE A 44 4.54 -15.87 23.18
CA ILE A 44 3.86 -14.87 24.00
C ILE A 44 4.72 -14.41 25.17
N SER A 45 5.48 -15.32 25.78
CA SER A 45 6.38 -14.98 26.91
C SER A 45 7.45 -13.95 26.51
N ASN A 46 7.81 -13.88 25.24
CA ASN A 46 8.82 -12.97 24.70
C ASN A 46 8.24 -11.78 23.94
N PHE A 47 7.12 -11.97 23.24
CA PHE A 47 6.47 -10.99 22.35
C PHE A 47 5.01 -10.81 22.77
N GLN A 48 4.77 -10.05 23.84
CA GLN A 48 3.47 -9.94 24.49
C GLN A 48 2.41 -9.18 23.69
N ASP A 49 2.83 -8.23 22.83
CA ASP A 49 1.89 -7.42 22.03
C ASP A 49 1.45 -8.19 20.78
N LEU A 50 0.24 -8.75 20.85
CA LEU A 50 -0.43 -9.42 19.74
C LEU A 50 -1.34 -8.49 18.94
N SER A 51 -1.34 -7.18 19.20
CA SER A 51 -2.22 -6.22 18.50
C SER A 51 -1.78 -5.94 17.05
N PHE A 52 -0.65 -6.47 16.62
CA PHE A 52 -0.13 -6.33 15.26
C PHE A 52 0.68 -7.56 14.84
N ASP A 53 0.99 -7.63 13.56
CA ASP A 53 1.84 -8.68 13.01
C ASP A 53 3.33 -8.37 13.23
N ASN A 54 3.98 -9.14 14.08
CA ASN A 54 5.41 -9.00 14.36
C ASN A 54 6.29 -9.55 13.24
N PHE A 55 5.75 -10.37 12.33
CA PHE A 55 6.51 -10.99 11.24
C PHE A 55 6.70 -10.07 10.03
N VAL A 56 5.96 -8.97 9.94
CA VAL A 56 6.06 -8.05 8.78
C VAL A 56 7.51 -7.63 8.54
N ASN A 57 8.20 -7.15 9.57
CA ASN A 57 9.59 -6.71 9.43
C ASN A 57 10.53 -7.89 9.12
N TYR A 58 10.38 -8.99 9.86
CA TYR A 58 11.20 -10.20 9.65
C TYR A 58 11.08 -10.71 8.19
N PHE A 59 9.85 -10.88 7.72
CA PHE A 59 9.61 -11.42 6.39
C PHE A 59 10.07 -10.47 5.28
N GLN A 60 10.01 -9.17 5.51
CA GLN A 60 10.50 -8.16 4.58
C GLN A 60 12.02 -8.07 4.53
N GLU A 61 12.71 -8.16 5.66
CA GLU A 61 14.16 -8.13 5.74
C GLU A 61 14.80 -9.34 5.04
N GLU A 62 14.25 -10.52 5.25
CA GLU A 62 14.75 -11.79 4.73
C GLU A 62 14.41 -12.01 3.24
N ASN A 63 13.31 -11.45 2.74
CA ASN A 63 12.90 -11.63 1.36
C ASN A 63 13.37 -10.53 0.42
N SER A 64 14.68 -10.28 0.35
CA SER A 64 15.29 -9.37 -0.65
C SER A 64 15.02 -9.79 -2.12
N ASN A 65 14.51 -11.00 -2.37
CA ASN A 65 14.17 -11.54 -3.70
C ASN A 65 12.76 -11.14 -4.20
N ARG A 66 12.39 -9.88 -4.06
CA ARG A 66 11.09 -9.27 -4.38
C ARG A 66 10.69 -9.24 -5.84
N LYS A 67 11.61 -9.44 -6.74
CA LYS A 67 11.37 -9.32 -8.19
C LYS A 67 10.31 -10.28 -8.74
N LYS A 68 9.95 -11.34 -7.99
CA LYS A 68 8.98 -12.34 -8.46
C LYS A 68 7.54 -12.17 -7.98
N LEU A 69 7.29 -11.59 -6.79
CA LEU A 69 5.93 -11.57 -6.21
C LEU A 69 5.37 -10.16 -5.98
N MET A 70 6.18 -9.11 -6.09
CA MET A 70 5.77 -7.69 -5.89
C MET A 70 4.97 -7.45 -4.60
N GLN A 71 5.24 -8.24 -3.54
CA GLN A 71 4.51 -8.18 -2.27
C GLN A 71 5.06 -7.07 -1.39
N ASP A 72 4.22 -6.11 -1.04
CA ASP A 72 4.46 -5.13 0.00
C ASP A 72 3.49 -5.40 1.16
N PHE A 73 4.03 -5.73 2.34
CA PHE A 73 3.20 -5.99 3.52
C PHE A 73 2.63 -4.71 4.10
N THR A 74 1.37 -4.78 4.53
CA THR A 74 0.63 -3.62 5.04
C THR A 74 1.23 -3.12 6.35
N PRO A 75 1.68 -1.86 6.44
CA PRO A 75 2.16 -1.27 7.68
C PRO A 75 1.08 -1.25 8.77
N ARG A 76 1.50 -1.35 10.04
CA ARG A 76 0.63 -1.41 11.21
C ARG A 76 -0.38 -0.25 11.26
N GLU A 77 0.10 0.97 11.03
CA GLU A 77 -0.71 2.18 11.12
C GLU A 77 -1.74 2.25 9.99
N LEU A 78 -1.37 1.80 8.80
CA LEU A 78 -2.28 1.72 7.65
C LEU A 78 -3.37 0.66 7.88
N ALA A 79 -3.01 -0.50 8.41
CA ALA A 79 -3.99 -1.52 8.79
C ALA A 79 -4.96 -1.01 9.88
N ARG A 80 -4.46 -0.26 10.87
CA ARG A 80 -5.30 0.40 11.89
C ARG A 80 -6.24 1.43 11.28
N LEU A 81 -5.77 2.22 10.32
CA LEU A 81 -6.62 3.18 9.62
C LEU A 81 -7.77 2.45 8.94
N VAL A 82 -7.50 1.44 8.10
CA VAL A 82 -8.54 0.65 7.42
C VAL A 82 -9.54 0.07 8.41
N ALA A 83 -9.06 -0.58 9.49
CA ALA A 83 -9.92 -1.13 10.53
C ALA A 83 -10.77 -0.05 11.23
N SER A 84 -10.24 1.16 11.41
CA SER A 84 -10.98 2.27 12.04
C SER A 84 -12.08 2.86 11.17
N LEU A 85 -11.97 2.72 9.83
CA LEU A 85 -12.96 3.17 8.84
C LEU A 85 -14.05 2.14 8.62
N SER A 86 -13.77 0.86 8.84
CA SER A 86 -14.69 -0.25 8.62
C SER A 86 -15.71 -0.41 9.73
N LYS A 87 -16.93 -0.89 9.39
CA LYS A 87 -17.96 -1.27 10.35
C LYS A 87 -17.57 -2.49 11.20
N CYS A 88 -16.57 -3.27 10.75
CA CYS A 88 -16.04 -4.45 11.45
C CYS A 88 -17.14 -5.38 12.00
N GLY A 89 -18.07 -5.84 11.15
CA GLY A 89 -19.15 -6.74 11.55
C GLY A 89 -19.38 -7.86 10.54
N GLY A 90 -20.07 -8.93 10.95
CA GLY A 90 -20.43 -10.05 10.10
C GLY A 90 -19.25 -10.91 9.62
N ARG A 91 -19.23 -11.26 8.34
CA ARG A 91 -18.14 -12.01 7.69
C ARG A 91 -17.19 -11.06 6.95
N CYS A 92 -15.91 -11.22 7.18
CA CYS A 92 -14.86 -10.42 6.56
C CYS A 92 -13.99 -11.27 5.64
N LEU A 93 -13.81 -10.79 4.41
CA LEU A 93 -12.80 -11.30 3.49
C LEU A 93 -11.56 -10.41 3.55
N ASP A 94 -10.42 -10.98 3.86
CA ASP A 94 -9.10 -10.37 3.64
C ASP A 94 -8.50 -10.97 2.36
N MET A 95 -8.66 -10.27 1.24
CA MET A 95 -8.21 -10.73 -0.07
C MET A 95 -6.75 -10.31 -0.28
N CYS A 96 -5.89 -11.25 -0.66
CA CYS A 96 -4.44 -11.08 -0.71
C CYS A 96 -3.87 -10.73 0.67
N SER A 97 -4.24 -11.54 1.68
CA SER A 97 -4.06 -11.25 3.10
C SER A 97 -2.60 -11.18 3.57
N GLY A 98 -1.66 -11.69 2.78
CA GLY A 98 -0.25 -11.75 3.18
C GLY A 98 -0.08 -12.51 4.50
N THR A 99 0.48 -11.87 5.49
CA THR A 99 0.66 -12.43 6.84
C THR A 99 -0.49 -12.08 7.80
N GLY A 100 -1.55 -11.38 7.31
CA GLY A 100 -2.77 -11.12 8.07
C GLY A 100 -2.82 -9.76 8.79
N ALA A 101 -2.07 -8.77 8.33
CA ALA A 101 -2.01 -7.47 9.02
C ALA A 101 -3.38 -6.76 9.08
N LEU A 102 -4.16 -6.78 7.98
CA LEU A 102 -5.52 -6.21 7.93
C LEU A 102 -6.48 -7.03 8.80
N THR A 103 -6.44 -8.34 8.71
CA THR A 103 -7.23 -9.26 9.55
C THR A 103 -7.00 -8.99 11.05
N ILE A 104 -5.74 -8.88 11.49
CA ILE A 104 -5.39 -8.61 12.90
C ILE A 104 -5.93 -7.24 13.33
N ALA A 105 -5.81 -6.22 12.47
CA ALA A 105 -6.28 -4.88 12.81
C ALA A 105 -7.81 -4.84 12.97
N ILE A 106 -8.56 -5.51 12.09
CA ILE A 106 -10.02 -5.62 12.17
C ILE A 106 -10.43 -6.44 13.40
N TRP A 107 -9.77 -7.57 13.65
CA TRP A 107 -10.01 -8.38 14.83
C TRP A 107 -9.76 -7.60 16.13
N ASN A 108 -8.82 -6.66 16.18
CA ASN A 108 -8.61 -5.81 17.34
C ASN A 108 -9.82 -4.91 17.65
N VAL A 109 -10.60 -4.53 16.64
CA VAL A 109 -11.83 -3.75 16.79
C VAL A 109 -13.01 -4.63 17.18
N ASN A 110 -13.15 -5.80 16.56
CA ASN A 110 -14.23 -6.74 16.85
C ASN A 110 -13.69 -8.17 16.87
N LYS A 111 -13.76 -8.80 18.05
CA LYS A 111 -13.25 -10.16 18.30
C LYS A 111 -14.19 -11.28 17.80
N ASP A 112 -15.42 -10.94 17.45
CA ASP A 112 -16.46 -11.94 17.09
C ASP A 112 -16.68 -12.04 15.56
N ILE A 113 -15.90 -11.31 14.78
CA ILE A 113 -15.97 -11.35 13.32
C ILE A 113 -15.41 -12.66 12.77
N GLN A 114 -16.04 -13.21 11.73
CA GLN A 114 -15.56 -14.40 11.05
C GLN A 114 -14.72 -14.00 9.83
N PHE A 115 -13.54 -14.58 9.72
CA PHE A 115 -12.61 -14.24 8.64
C PHE A 115 -12.53 -15.34 7.57
N VAL A 116 -12.42 -14.90 6.33
CA VAL A 116 -11.86 -15.70 5.23
C VAL A 116 -10.63 -14.92 4.73
N CYS A 117 -9.48 -15.59 4.72
CA CYS A 117 -8.21 -15.01 4.28
C CYS A 117 -7.76 -15.76 3.03
N GLU A 118 -7.54 -15.04 1.92
CA GLU A 118 -7.06 -15.60 0.66
C GLU A 118 -5.65 -15.10 0.38
N GLU A 119 -4.70 -16.02 0.19
CA GLU A 119 -3.30 -15.71 -0.06
C GLU A 119 -2.71 -16.70 -1.07
N LEU A 120 -1.92 -16.21 -2.02
CA LEU A 120 -1.28 -17.01 -3.04
C LEU A 120 0.08 -17.57 -2.58
N SER A 121 0.78 -16.82 -1.72
CA SER A 121 2.14 -17.13 -1.32
C SER A 121 2.19 -18.28 -0.32
N LYS A 122 2.70 -19.44 -0.73
CA LYS A 122 2.98 -20.58 0.16
C LYS A 122 3.88 -20.19 1.33
N ARG A 123 4.69 -19.15 1.19
CA ARG A 123 5.59 -18.67 2.24
C ARG A 123 4.89 -17.80 3.27
N ALA A 124 3.85 -17.05 2.89
CA ALA A 124 3.08 -16.22 3.80
C ALA A 124 2.05 -17.02 4.60
N ILE A 125 1.48 -18.08 4.02
CA ILE A 125 0.41 -18.89 4.63
C ILE A 125 0.80 -19.45 6.01
N PRO A 126 1.97 -20.05 6.25
CA PRO A 126 2.31 -20.53 7.59
C PRO A 126 2.33 -19.41 8.65
N ILE A 127 2.77 -18.22 8.28
CA ILE A 127 2.78 -17.05 9.15
C ILE A 127 1.34 -16.56 9.39
N LEU A 128 0.52 -16.53 8.35
CA LEU A 128 -0.90 -16.19 8.47
C LEU A 128 -1.62 -17.15 9.43
N LEU A 129 -1.46 -18.45 9.26
CA LEU A 129 -2.01 -19.49 10.15
C LEU A 129 -1.52 -19.30 11.59
N PHE A 130 -0.23 -19.05 11.80
CA PHE A 130 0.33 -18.74 13.12
C PHE A 130 -0.33 -17.49 13.71
N ASN A 131 -0.39 -16.41 12.95
CA ASN A 131 -0.93 -15.14 13.40
C ASN A 131 -2.40 -15.23 13.82
N LEU A 132 -3.21 -15.98 13.08
CA LEU A 132 -4.61 -16.20 13.42
C LEU A 132 -4.75 -17.13 14.62
N ALA A 133 -4.03 -18.26 14.64
CA ALA A 133 -4.19 -19.27 15.68
C ALA A 133 -3.75 -18.79 17.06
N ILE A 134 -2.62 -18.06 17.15
CA ILE A 134 -2.12 -17.54 18.43
C ILE A 134 -3.06 -16.51 19.07
N ARG A 135 -3.88 -15.85 18.24
CA ARG A 135 -4.90 -14.87 18.69
C ARG A 135 -6.26 -15.50 18.96
N ASN A 136 -6.39 -16.81 18.80
CA ASN A 136 -7.64 -17.55 18.90
C ASN A 136 -8.72 -17.02 17.94
N ILE A 137 -8.32 -16.68 16.70
CA ILE A 137 -9.22 -16.18 15.65
C ILE A 137 -9.87 -17.36 14.96
N THR A 138 -11.19 -17.30 14.76
CA THR A 138 -11.95 -18.25 13.96
C THR A 138 -12.00 -17.79 12.52
N GLY A 139 -11.80 -18.69 11.57
CA GLY A 139 -11.86 -18.35 10.14
C GLY A 139 -11.37 -19.44 9.23
N ILE A 140 -11.30 -19.10 7.96
CA ILE A 140 -10.80 -19.97 6.88
C ILE A 140 -9.58 -19.27 6.26
N VAL A 141 -8.52 -20.03 6.00
CA VAL A 141 -7.35 -19.60 5.22
C VAL A 141 -7.31 -20.42 3.95
N ARG A 142 -7.18 -19.75 2.80
CA ARG A 142 -7.08 -20.39 1.50
C ARG A 142 -5.77 -20.03 0.80
N GLU A 143 -5.06 -21.04 0.32
CA GLU A 143 -4.05 -20.87 -0.70
C GLU A 143 -4.77 -20.69 -2.04
N LYS A 144 -4.96 -19.42 -2.47
CA LYS A 144 -5.79 -19.09 -3.62
C LYS A 144 -5.11 -18.11 -4.55
N ASP A 145 -5.15 -18.43 -5.86
CA ASP A 145 -4.95 -17.44 -6.90
C ASP A 145 -6.29 -16.75 -7.19
N VAL A 146 -6.40 -15.49 -6.75
CA VAL A 146 -7.63 -14.70 -6.91
C VAL A 146 -7.92 -14.40 -8.40
N LEU A 147 -6.87 -14.15 -9.19
CA LEU A 147 -7.03 -13.81 -10.60
C LEU A 147 -7.54 -15.01 -11.40
N GLU A 148 -6.97 -16.19 -11.16
CA GLU A 148 -7.37 -17.44 -11.79
C GLU A 148 -8.58 -18.10 -11.10
N ASN A 149 -9.00 -17.57 -9.95
CA ASN A 149 -10.04 -18.14 -9.07
C ASN A 149 -9.76 -19.63 -8.72
N ASP A 150 -8.49 -19.94 -8.47
CA ASP A 150 -8.00 -21.30 -8.19
C ASP A 150 -7.62 -21.45 -6.72
N VAL A 151 -8.32 -22.33 -5.99
CA VAL A 151 -8.05 -22.68 -4.59
C VAL A 151 -7.28 -24.00 -4.56
N LYS A 152 -6.06 -23.96 -4.02
CA LYS A 152 -5.16 -25.12 -3.97
C LYS A 152 -5.25 -25.87 -2.65
N ARG A 153 -5.36 -25.15 -1.54
CA ARG A 153 -5.43 -25.70 -0.18
C ARG A 153 -6.32 -24.80 0.68
N GLU A 154 -6.94 -25.41 1.69
CA GLU A 154 -7.81 -24.71 2.62
C GLU A 154 -7.57 -25.20 4.05
N TRP A 155 -7.56 -24.27 5.02
CA TRP A 155 -7.47 -24.54 6.45
C TRP A 155 -8.62 -23.88 7.18
N HIS A 156 -9.23 -24.63 8.10
CA HIS A 156 -10.22 -24.13 9.03
C HIS A 156 -9.57 -23.88 10.39
N LEU A 157 -9.84 -22.72 10.95
CA LEU A 157 -9.42 -22.34 12.30
C LEU A 157 -10.66 -22.20 13.16
N GLU A 158 -10.74 -22.99 14.22
CA GLU A 158 -11.82 -22.96 15.19
C GLU A 158 -11.30 -22.49 16.54
N LYS A 159 -12.15 -21.77 17.28
CA LYS A 159 -11.83 -21.25 18.61
C LYS A 159 -11.52 -22.40 19.58
N GLY A 160 -10.32 -22.43 20.14
CA GLY A 160 -9.92 -23.36 21.17
C GLY A 160 -9.97 -22.73 22.56
N ALA A 161 -9.52 -23.46 23.57
CA ALA A 161 -9.47 -22.96 24.95
C ALA A 161 -8.53 -21.75 25.10
N LYS A 162 -7.41 -21.74 24.40
CA LYS A 162 -6.38 -20.67 24.45
C LYS A 162 -5.99 -20.19 23.07
N TYR A 163 -5.85 -21.11 22.13
CA TYR A 163 -5.42 -20.89 20.75
C TYR A 163 -6.38 -21.57 19.80
N SER A 164 -6.49 -21.11 18.56
CA SER A 164 -7.30 -21.80 17.57
C SER A 164 -6.72 -23.17 17.22
N THR A 165 -7.60 -24.12 16.96
CA THR A 165 -7.23 -25.32 16.22
C THR A 165 -6.94 -24.93 14.77
N ILE A 166 -6.09 -25.71 14.11
CA ILE A 166 -5.79 -25.55 12.68
C ILE A 166 -6.03 -26.91 12.04
N GLN A 167 -6.93 -26.98 11.08
CA GLN A 167 -7.24 -28.20 10.36
C GLN A 167 -7.19 -27.94 8.86
N GLU A 168 -6.29 -28.61 8.15
CA GLU A 168 -6.31 -28.65 6.69
C GLU A 168 -7.45 -29.54 6.23
N VAL A 169 -8.26 -29.03 5.30
CA VAL A 169 -9.43 -29.73 4.76
C VAL A 169 -9.29 -29.94 3.26
N GLN A 170 -10.05 -30.89 2.73
CA GLN A 170 -10.13 -31.09 1.29
C GLN A 170 -10.88 -29.91 0.67
N VAL A 171 -10.34 -29.36 -0.41
CA VAL A 171 -10.99 -28.26 -1.14
C VAL A 171 -12.17 -28.84 -1.90
N GLU A 172 -13.38 -28.40 -1.55
CA GLU A 172 -14.59 -28.75 -2.29
C GLU A 172 -14.84 -27.74 -3.42
N PRO A 173 -15.39 -28.14 -4.55
CA PRO A 173 -15.78 -27.22 -5.61
C PRO A 173 -16.80 -26.18 -5.09
N PHE A 174 -16.55 -24.90 -5.32
CA PHE A 174 -17.48 -23.85 -4.93
C PHE A 174 -18.64 -23.79 -5.95
N GLU A 175 -19.85 -24.17 -5.54
CA GLU A 175 -21.06 -24.07 -6.37
C GLU A 175 -21.61 -22.64 -6.44
N THR A 176 -21.35 -21.80 -5.42
CA THR A 176 -21.86 -20.42 -5.31
C THR A 176 -20.78 -19.47 -4.83
N TYR A 177 -20.88 -18.20 -5.24
CA TYR A 177 -20.03 -17.14 -4.70
C TYR A 177 -20.40 -16.88 -3.23
N GLU A 178 -19.42 -17.07 -2.34
CA GLU A 178 -19.55 -16.62 -0.97
C GLU A 178 -19.61 -15.09 -0.93
N THR A 179 -20.47 -14.54 -0.08
CA THR A 179 -20.61 -13.10 0.11
C THR A 179 -20.15 -12.66 1.49
N PHE A 180 -19.74 -11.39 1.58
CA PHE A 180 -19.10 -10.82 2.76
C PHE A 180 -19.65 -9.43 3.07
N ASP A 181 -19.82 -9.17 4.37
CA ASP A 181 -20.23 -7.86 4.87
C ASP A 181 -19.10 -6.83 4.75
N VAL A 182 -17.86 -7.27 4.94
CA VAL A 182 -16.66 -6.46 4.84
C VAL A 182 -15.63 -7.16 3.97
N ILE A 183 -15.04 -6.43 3.03
CA ILE A 183 -13.89 -6.93 2.25
C ILE A 183 -12.75 -5.93 2.39
N VAL A 184 -11.57 -6.42 2.73
CA VAL A 184 -10.34 -5.63 2.76
C VAL A 184 -9.30 -6.26 1.87
N SER A 185 -8.47 -5.43 1.24
CA SER A 185 -7.39 -5.92 0.42
C SER A 185 -6.26 -4.91 0.28
N ASN A 186 -5.05 -5.40 0.34
CA ASN A 186 -3.85 -4.75 -0.17
C ASN A 186 -3.25 -5.67 -1.24
N PRO A 187 -3.83 -5.71 -2.46
CA PRO A 187 -3.40 -6.63 -3.50
C PRO A 187 -2.04 -6.22 -4.05
N PRO A 188 -1.31 -7.14 -4.72
CA PRO A 188 -0.07 -6.79 -5.38
C PRO A 188 -0.33 -5.75 -6.49
N TYR A 189 0.46 -4.64 -6.50
CA TYR A 189 0.20 -3.50 -7.37
C TYR A 189 0.65 -3.76 -8.80
N SER A 190 -0.23 -3.45 -9.75
CA SER A 190 0.09 -3.40 -11.19
C SER A 190 0.72 -4.69 -11.72
N VAL A 191 0.30 -5.82 -11.22
CA VAL A 191 0.76 -7.13 -11.69
C VAL A 191 0.21 -7.39 -13.09
N LYS A 192 1.04 -7.98 -13.93
CA LYS A 192 0.57 -8.47 -15.24
C LYS A 192 -0.30 -9.71 -15.04
N TRP A 193 -1.43 -9.69 -15.70
CA TRP A 193 -2.34 -10.82 -15.74
C TRP A 193 -2.63 -11.20 -17.20
N ASP A 194 -1.99 -12.26 -17.65
CA ASP A 194 -2.21 -12.77 -19.01
C ASP A 194 -3.44 -13.68 -19.06
N HIS A 195 -4.61 -13.07 -18.78
CA HIS A 195 -5.86 -13.79 -18.93
C HIS A 195 -5.99 -14.30 -20.37
N ASP A 196 -6.14 -15.60 -20.51
CA ASP A 196 -6.33 -16.22 -21.82
C ASP A 196 -7.70 -15.80 -22.38
N ILE A 197 -7.73 -15.43 -23.66
CA ILE A 197 -8.98 -15.08 -24.38
C ILE A 197 -10.00 -16.24 -24.33
N LYS A 198 -9.56 -17.44 -23.97
CA LYS A 198 -10.43 -18.61 -23.75
C LYS A 198 -11.37 -18.47 -22.55
N ASN A 199 -11.11 -17.58 -21.59
CA ASN A 199 -11.98 -17.29 -20.46
C ASN A 199 -12.86 -16.05 -20.73
N VAL A 200 -13.26 -15.82 -21.98
CA VAL A 200 -14.17 -14.71 -22.38
C VAL A 200 -15.52 -14.78 -21.64
N ASP A 201 -15.85 -15.92 -21.08
CA ASP A 201 -17.12 -16.19 -20.39
C ASP A 201 -16.99 -16.20 -18.85
N ASP A 202 -15.91 -15.66 -18.26
CA ASP A 202 -15.81 -15.55 -16.80
C ASP A 202 -16.88 -14.56 -16.29
N PRO A 203 -17.88 -15.07 -15.53
CA PRO A 203 -19.03 -14.26 -15.09
C PRO A 203 -18.63 -13.08 -14.21
N ARG A 204 -17.45 -13.13 -13.58
CA ARG A 204 -16.93 -12.02 -12.77
C ARG A 204 -16.82 -10.72 -13.57
N PHE A 205 -16.40 -10.81 -14.84
CA PHE A 205 -16.06 -9.66 -15.68
C PHE A 205 -17.18 -9.24 -16.67
N MET A 206 -18.30 -9.95 -16.72
CA MET A 206 -19.38 -9.66 -17.68
C MET A 206 -19.95 -8.24 -17.55
N VAL A 207 -20.00 -7.68 -16.34
CA VAL A 207 -20.59 -6.36 -16.07
C VAL A 207 -19.63 -5.22 -16.36
N PHE A 208 -18.36 -5.36 -15.95
CA PHE A 208 -17.37 -4.29 -15.99
C PHE A 208 -16.36 -4.43 -17.13
N GLY A 209 -16.30 -5.61 -17.77
CA GLY A 209 -15.29 -5.97 -18.75
C GLY A 209 -13.96 -6.37 -18.12
N TYR A 210 -13.08 -6.94 -18.94
CA TYR A 210 -11.75 -7.37 -18.52
C TYR A 210 -10.80 -6.18 -18.40
N PRO A 211 -10.06 -6.06 -17.27
CA PRO A 211 -8.97 -5.10 -17.13
C PRO A 211 -7.86 -5.31 -18.18
N PRO A 212 -6.97 -4.34 -18.40
CA PRO A 212 -5.85 -4.53 -19.31
C PRO A 212 -4.85 -5.56 -18.76
N LYS A 213 -4.24 -6.36 -19.64
CA LYS A 213 -3.26 -7.40 -19.24
C LYS A 213 -2.06 -6.88 -18.44
N GLN A 214 -1.71 -5.60 -18.60
CA GLN A 214 -0.59 -4.97 -17.90
C GLN A 214 -0.88 -4.62 -16.45
N TYR A 215 -2.16 -4.47 -16.06
CA TYR A 215 -2.58 -3.99 -14.75
C TYR A 215 -3.81 -4.75 -14.27
N SER A 216 -3.62 -5.64 -13.31
CA SER A 216 -4.71 -6.45 -12.74
C SER A 216 -5.46 -5.77 -11.59
N ASP A 217 -5.10 -4.53 -11.23
CA ASP A 217 -5.69 -3.84 -10.06
C ASP A 217 -7.22 -3.90 -10.06
N TYR A 218 -7.86 -3.63 -11.21
CA TYR A 218 -9.31 -3.71 -11.32
C TYR A 218 -9.87 -5.14 -11.35
N ALA A 219 -9.08 -6.16 -11.63
CA ALA A 219 -9.55 -7.54 -11.55
C ALA A 219 -9.84 -7.94 -10.10
N PHE A 220 -8.98 -7.56 -9.17
CA PHE A 220 -9.20 -7.75 -7.74
C PHE A 220 -10.45 -6.98 -7.25
N ILE A 221 -10.62 -5.72 -7.68
CA ILE A 221 -11.79 -4.91 -7.33
C ILE A 221 -13.08 -5.56 -7.83
N ILE A 222 -13.10 -6.03 -9.08
CA ILE A 222 -14.30 -6.64 -9.70
C ILE A 222 -14.63 -7.97 -9.02
N ASP A 223 -13.63 -8.82 -8.74
CA ASP A 223 -13.85 -10.07 -7.99
C ASP A 223 -14.48 -9.79 -6.62
N ALA A 224 -13.90 -8.85 -5.88
CA ALA A 224 -14.41 -8.44 -4.57
C ALA A 224 -15.84 -7.88 -4.64
N LEU A 225 -16.17 -7.05 -5.64
CA LEU A 225 -17.53 -6.50 -5.81
C LEU A 225 -18.59 -7.57 -6.05
N ASN A 226 -18.25 -8.66 -6.75
CA ASN A 226 -19.16 -9.77 -6.94
C ASN A 226 -19.45 -10.54 -5.65
N ARG A 227 -18.54 -10.43 -4.68
CA ARG A 227 -18.59 -11.11 -3.38
C ARG A 227 -19.02 -10.18 -2.24
N LEU A 228 -19.30 -8.91 -2.54
CA LEU A 228 -19.77 -7.95 -1.54
C LEU A 228 -21.27 -8.08 -1.33
N GLU A 229 -21.71 -8.13 -0.07
CA GLU A 229 -23.12 -8.05 0.30
C GLU A 229 -23.74 -6.69 -0.11
N ASP A 230 -25.06 -6.63 -0.25
CA ASP A 230 -25.74 -5.39 -0.69
C ASP A 230 -25.54 -4.23 0.30
N ASN A 231 -25.47 -4.51 1.60
CA ASN A 231 -25.17 -3.54 2.64
C ASN A 231 -23.70 -3.57 3.06
N GLY A 232 -22.89 -4.31 2.34
CA GLY A 232 -21.46 -4.50 2.61
C GLY A 232 -20.63 -3.27 2.22
N GLU A 233 -19.42 -3.28 2.71
CA GLU A 233 -18.41 -2.29 2.34
C GLU A 233 -17.06 -2.95 2.10
N MET A 234 -16.28 -2.38 1.18
CA MET A 234 -14.94 -2.86 0.95
C MET A 234 -13.91 -1.73 0.90
N PHE A 235 -12.70 -2.03 1.33
CA PHE A 235 -11.57 -1.10 1.38
C PHE A 235 -10.37 -1.71 0.65
N PHE A 236 -9.93 -1.03 -0.39
CA PHE A 236 -8.78 -1.42 -1.18
C PHE A 236 -7.66 -0.40 -1.03
N ILE A 237 -6.46 -0.87 -0.73
CA ILE A 237 -5.24 -0.07 -0.75
C ILE A 237 -4.62 -0.24 -2.13
N LEU A 238 -4.48 0.85 -2.89
CA LEU A 238 -4.09 0.79 -4.30
C LEU A 238 -3.18 1.96 -4.67
N PRO A 239 -2.33 1.83 -5.71
CA PRO A 239 -1.56 2.95 -6.21
C PRO A 239 -2.48 3.99 -6.88
N HIS A 240 -2.11 5.27 -6.80
CA HIS A 240 -2.91 6.37 -7.37
C HIS A 240 -3.23 6.19 -8.87
N GLY A 241 -2.42 5.41 -9.60
CA GLY A 241 -2.64 5.13 -11.02
C GLY A 241 -4.04 4.66 -11.36
N VAL A 242 -4.67 3.86 -10.50
CA VAL A 242 -6.05 3.37 -10.70
C VAL A 242 -7.08 4.49 -10.81
N LEU A 243 -6.80 5.66 -10.25
CA LEU A 243 -7.71 6.81 -10.25
C LEU A 243 -7.77 7.52 -11.61
N PHE A 244 -6.74 7.39 -12.45
CA PHE A 244 -6.64 8.21 -13.67
C PHE A 244 -6.11 7.52 -14.93
N ARG A 245 -5.56 6.29 -14.84
CA ARG A 245 -5.11 5.57 -16.04
C ARG A 245 -6.24 5.45 -17.06
N GLY A 246 -5.89 5.56 -18.35
CA GLY A 246 -6.82 5.60 -19.48
C GLY A 246 -7.26 4.22 -19.96
N ASN A 247 -7.82 4.19 -21.18
CA ASN A 247 -8.25 2.98 -21.88
C ASN A 247 -9.26 2.14 -21.09
N LYS A 248 -9.13 0.81 -21.07
CA LYS A 248 -10.04 -0.12 -20.38
C LYS A 248 -10.27 0.21 -18.91
N GLU A 249 -9.24 0.69 -18.19
CA GLU A 249 -9.40 1.09 -16.79
C GLU A 249 -10.30 2.33 -16.66
N ALA A 250 -10.24 3.27 -17.61
CA ALA A 250 -11.16 4.41 -17.62
C ALA A 250 -12.61 3.98 -17.83
N ASP A 251 -12.86 2.99 -18.69
CA ASP A 251 -14.21 2.46 -18.92
C ASP A 251 -14.76 1.76 -17.68
N ILE A 252 -13.97 0.92 -17.03
CA ILE A 252 -14.34 0.25 -15.77
C ILE A 252 -14.64 1.30 -14.70
N ARG A 253 -13.76 2.27 -14.52
CA ARG A 253 -13.91 3.35 -13.53
C ARG A 253 -15.18 4.16 -13.77
N LYS A 254 -15.48 4.50 -15.03
CA LYS A 254 -16.72 5.16 -15.44
C LYS A 254 -17.97 4.35 -15.03
N LEU A 255 -17.93 3.03 -15.24
CA LEU A 255 -19.03 2.15 -14.85
C LEU A 255 -19.19 2.07 -13.32
N LEU A 256 -18.09 1.99 -12.57
CA LEU A 256 -18.11 1.99 -11.10
C LEU A 256 -18.76 3.27 -10.55
N VAL A 257 -18.39 4.44 -11.09
CA VAL A 257 -19.00 5.73 -10.71
C VAL A 257 -20.47 5.78 -11.11
N LYS A 258 -20.83 5.41 -12.35
CA LYS A 258 -22.22 5.41 -12.81
C LYS A 258 -23.14 4.48 -12.04
N LYS A 259 -22.59 3.33 -11.58
CA LYS A 259 -23.31 2.41 -10.71
C LYS A 259 -23.30 2.85 -9.24
N ASN A 260 -22.65 3.98 -8.94
CA ASN A 260 -22.58 4.57 -7.60
C ASN A 260 -21.95 3.62 -6.55
N LEU A 261 -20.89 2.95 -6.94
CA LEU A 261 -20.19 1.98 -6.10
C LEU A 261 -19.01 2.57 -5.33
N ILE A 262 -18.44 3.68 -5.78
CA ILE A 262 -17.35 4.36 -5.12
C ILE A 262 -17.89 5.33 -4.09
N ASN A 263 -17.56 5.14 -2.82
CA ASN A 263 -18.05 5.97 -1.72
C ASN A 263 -17.03 7.02 -1.26
N THR A 264 -15.76 6.64 -1.10
CA THR A 264 -14.72 7.54 -0.61
C THR A 264 -13.36 7.16 -1.21
N ILE A 265 -12.53 8.16 -1.49
CA ILE A 265 -11.15 8.01 -1.93
C ILE A 265 -10.27 8.83 -0.97
N ILE A 266 -9.28 8.18 -0.35
CA ILE A 266 -8.37 8.78 0.61
C ILE A 266 -6.95 8.67 0.07
N GLY A 267 -6.34 9.79 -0.30
CA GLY A 267 -4.92 9.84 -0.67
C GLY A 267 -4.03 9.81 0.56
N LEU A 268 -3.01 8.98 0.54
CA LEU A 268 -2.12 8.76 1.67
C LEU A 268 -0.70 9.31 1.38
N PRO A 269 0.11 9.53 2.41
CA PRO A 269 1.50 9.92 2.25
C PRO A 269 2.30 8.91 1.42
N ASP A 270 3.34 9.38 0.75
CA ASP A 270 4.35 8.53 0.16
C ASP A 270 5.19 7.81 1.25
N LYS A 271 6.01 6.87 0.85
CA LYS A 271 6.98 6.17 1.74
C LYS A 271 6.36 5.56 3.00
N LEU A 272 5.12 5.08 2.93
CA LEU A 272 4.50 4.30 4.02
C LEU A 272 5.00 2.86 4.04
N PHE A 273 5.40 2.31 2.90
CA PHE A 273 5.89 0.94 2.75
C PHE A 273 7.42 0.88 2.74
N LEU A 274 7.99 -0.16 3.33
CA LEU A 274 9.45 -0.32 3.40
C LEU A 274 10.12 -0.40 2.02
N ASN A 275 9.39 -0.85 1.03
CA ASN A 275 9.97 -1.31 -0.23
C ASN A 275 9.55 -0.51 -1.45
N THR A 276 8.58 0.36 -1.29
CA THR A 276 8.14 1.26 -2.34
C THR A 276 7.89 2.64 -1.77
N SER A 277 8.29 3.65 -2.53
CA SER A 277 7.95 5.05 -2.25
C SER A 277 6.67 5.49 -2.97
N ILE A 278 5.99 4.55 -3.64
CA ILE A 278 4.78 4.87 -4.43
C ILE A 278 3.69 5.34 -3.49
N PRO A 279 3.10 6.54 -3.70
CA PRO A 279 1.95 6.97 -2.93
C PRO A 279 0.75 6.09 -3.26
N VAL A 280 0.01 5.72 -2.22
CA VAL A 280 -1.19 4.89 -2.33
C VAL A 280 -2.42 5.65 -1.88
N CYS A 281 -3.58 5.13 -2.27
CA CYS A 281 -4.87 5.59 -1.79
C CYS A 281 -5.67 4.42 -1.22
N ILE A 282 -6.58 4.71 -0.30
CA ILE A 282 -7.65 3.81 0.09
C ILE A 282 -8.88 4.18 -0.73
N ILE A 283 -9.47 3.20 -1.40
CA ILE A 283 -10.77 3.35 -2.05
C ILE A 283 -11.79 2.54 -1.27
N ASN A 284 -12.81 3.22 -0.75
CA ASN A 284 -13.96 2.56 -0.12
C ASN A 284 -15.09 2.43 -1.13
N PHE A 285 -15.57 1.21 -1.31
CA PHE A 285 -16.72 0.90 -2.16
C PHE A 285 -17.89 0.44 -1.30
N LYS A 286 -19.10 0.80 -1.73
CA LYS A 286 -20.38 0.38 -1.12
C LYS A 286 -21.42 0.18 -2.20
N LYS A 287 -22.31 -0.77 -2.01
CA LYS A 287 -23.50 -0.93 -2.89
C LYS A 287 -24.66 0.00 -2.50
N THR A 288 -24.58 0.61 -1.32
CA THR A 288 -25.57 1.60 -0.88
C THR A 288 -25.44 2.90 -1.67
N LYS A 289 -26.54 3.39 -2.21
CA LYS A 289 -26.54 4.57 -3.08
C LYS A 289 -26.15 5.85 -2.32
N SER A 290 -25.06 6.48 -2.75
CA SER A 290 -24.65 7.82 -2.35
C SER A 290 -24.48 8.66 -3.63
N ASN A 291 -25.16 9.79 -3.76
CA ASN A 291 -25.04 10.62 -4.98
C ASN A 291 -23.75 11.46 -5.02
N SER A 292 -22.75 11.10 -4.25
CA SER A 292 -21.49 11.81 -4.14
C SER A 292 -20.35 10.89 -3.75
N VAL A 293 -19.13 11.28 -4.07
CA VAL A 293 -17.87 10.64 -3.64
C VAL A 293 -17.12 11.61 -2.75
N LEU A 294 -16.69 11.17 -1.58
CA LEU A 294 -15.83 11.94 -0.71
C LEU A 294 -14.37 11.74 -1.13
N PHE A 295 -13.67 12.83 -1.37
CA PHE A 295 -12.21 12.84 -1.59
C PHE A 295 -11.53 13.42 -0.35
N ILE A 296 -10.52 12.74 0.16
CA ILE A 296 -9.67 13.20 1.28
C ILE A 296 -8.23 13.18 0.79
N ASP A 297 -7.53 14.29 0.89
CA ASP A 297 -6.09 14.37 0.65
C ASP A 297 -5.34 14.36 1.98
N ALA A 298 -5.02 13.16 2.46
CA ALA A 298 -4.21 12.96 3.65
C ALA A 298 -2.70 12.81 3.33
N SER A 299 -2.26 13.23 2.15
CA SER A 299 -0.86 13.09 1.71
C SER A 299 0.15 13.81 2.62
N ARG A 300 -0.32 14.77 3.42
CA ARG A 300 0.49 15.54 4.38
C ARG A 300 0.30 15.09 5.83
N GLU A 301 -0.53 14.08 6.06
CA GLU A 301 -0.85 13.53 7.37
C GLU A 301 0.17 12.47 7.79
N TYR A 302 1.36 12.90 8.22
CA TYR A 302 2.39 11.97 8.67
C TYR A 302 3.42 12.60 9.58
N GLU A 303 4.06 11.76 10.36
CA GLU A 303 5.31 12.04 11.04
C GLU A 303 6.46 11.49 10.22
N GLN A 304 7.43 12.34 9.90
CA GLN A 304 8.60 11.95 9.13
C GLN A 304 9.58 11.18 10.01
N SER A 305 10.00 9.99 9.58
CA SER A 305 11.13 9.30 10.16
C SER A 305 12.28 9.18 9.15
N ALA A 306 13.45 8.72 9.60
CA ALA A 306 14.66 8.69 8.75
C ALA A 306 14.49 7.91 7.44
N LYS A 307 13.62 6.89 7.39
CA LYS A 307 13.44 6.03 6.23
C LYS A 307 11.99 5.97 5.72
N LEU A 308 11.01 6.14 6.59
CA LEU A 308 9.59 5.94 6.30
C LEU A 308 8.75 7.05 6.89
N ASN A 309 7.65 7.38 6.23
CA ASN A 309 6.60 8.18 6.81
C ASN A 309 5.68 7.30 7.65
N ARG A 310 5.14 7.84 8.74
CA ARG A 310 4.22 7.11 9.63
C ARG A 310 2.95 7.91 9.87
N LEU A 311 1.81 7.24 9.82
CA LEU A 311 0.57 7.83 10.29
C LEU A 311 0.56 7.81 11.82
N THR A 312 0.35 8.97 12.43
CA THR A 312 0.15 9.05 13.88
C THR A 312 -1.28 8.67 14.26
N ILE A 313 -1.53 8.50 15.54
CA ILE A 313 -2.89 8.27 16.04
C ILE A 313 -3.79 9.47 15.72
N ASP A 314 -3.29 10.69 15.82
CA ASP A 314 -4.03 11.92 15.52
C ASP A 314 -4.36 12.01 14.02
N ASN A 315 -3.43 11.64 13.14
CA ASN A 315 -3.71 11.54 11.71
C ASN A 315 -4.86 10.54 11.42
N ILE A 316 -4.81 9.37 12.05
CA ILE A 316 -5.87 8.35 11.90
C ILE A 316 -7.21 8.89 12.39
N TYR A 317 -7.26 9.59 13.52
CA TYR A 317 -8.49 10.20 14.05
C TYR A 317 -9.02 11.31 13.14
N HIS A 318 -8.15 12.15 12.59
CA HIS A 318 -8.54 13.21 11.65
C HIS A 318 -9.15 12.61 10.38
N ILE A 319 -8.46 11.66 9.74
CA ILE A 319 -8.97 10.96 8.54
C ILE A 319 -10.32 10.30 8.84
N LYS A 320 -10.42 9.57 9.98
CA LYS A 320 -11.66 8.90 10.40
C LYS A 320 -12.80 9.89 10.64
N GLY A 321 -12.53 11.01 11.30
CA GLY A 321 -13.52 12.06 11.56
C GLY A 321 -14.08 12.64 10.25
N THR A 322 -13.20 13.04 9.34
CA THR A 322 -13.59 13.56 8.02
C THR A 322 -14.36 12.52 7.19
N TYR A 323 -13.95 11.25 7.24
CA TYR A 323 -14.66 10.15 6.59
C TYR A 323 -16.08 9.98 7.14
N ALA A 324 -16.25 10.04 8.46
CA ALA A 324 -17.54 9.85 9.13
C ALA A 324 -18.49 11.04 8.89
N GLU A 325 -17.98 12.27 8.97
CA GLU A 325 -18.74 13.49 8.81
C GLU A 325 -19.10 13.80 7.34
N ARG A 326 -18.32 13.28 6.39
CA ARG A 326 -18.49 13.52 4.94
C ARG A 326 -18.69 15.01 4.63
N LYS A 327 -17.74 15.84 5.02
CA LYS A 327 -17.80 17.30 4.83
C LYS A 327 -16.67 17.82 3.96
N ASP A 328 -16.90 18.98 3.35
CA ASP A 328 -15.83 19.76 2.71
C ASP A 328 -14.94 20.37 3.80
N GLU A 329 -13.64 20.23 3.64
CA GLU A 329 -12.64 20.86 4.47
C GLU A 329 -11.57 21.48 3.58
N LYS A 330 -11.31 22.79 3.78
CA LYS A 330 -10.38 23.54 2.93
C LYS A 330 -9.00 22.89 2.91
N LEU A 331 -8.44 22.67 1.70
CA LEU A 331 -7.13 22.07 1.46
C LEU A 331 -7.01 20.60 1.91
N TYR A 332 -8.13 19.93 2.27
CA TYR A 332 -8.10 18.60 2.84
C TYR A 332 -9.16 17.64 2.27
N SER A 333 -10.42 18.04 2.18
CA SER A 333 -11.48 17.16 1.68
C SER A 333 -12.53 17.87 0.86
N HIS A 334 -13.17 17.10 -0.06
CA HIS A 334 -14.26 17.58 -0.90
C HIS A 334 -15.28 16.48 -1.18
N VAL A 335 -16.56 16.82 -1.09
CA VAL A 335 -17.67 15.94 -1.41
C VAL A 335 -18.14 16.21 -2.84
N ALA A 336 -17.54 15.53 -3.80
CA ALA A 336 -17.83 15.71 -5.21
C ALA A 336 -19.15 15.05 -5.61
N SER A 337 -20.03 15.79 -6.30
CA SER A 337 -21.23 15.21 -6.90
C SER A 337 -20.90 14.33 -8.11
N LEU A 338 -21.78 13.38 -8.46
CA LEU A 338 -21.59 12.56 -9.66
C LEU A 338 -21.52 13.41 -10.95
N ASN A 339 -22.24 14.53 -11.01
CA ASN A 339 -22.17 15.47 -12.13
C ASN A 339 -20.80 16.16 -12.24
N GLU A 340 -20.19 16.48 -11.12
CA GLU A 340 -18.84 17.03 -11.08
C GLU A 340 -17.81 16.01 -11.56
N ILE A 341 -17.93 14.75 -11.11
CA ILE A 341 -17.06 13.66 -11.56
C ILE A 341 -17.22 13.40 -13.06
N GLU A 342 -18.45 13.48 -13.58
CA GLU A 342 -18.70 13.37 -15.01
C GLU A 342 -18.05 14.50 -15.82
N ARG A 343 -18.14 15.76 -15.36
CA ARG A 343 -17.43 16.91 -15.97
C ARG A 343 -15.91 16.71 -15.98
N ASN A 344 -15.37 16.04 -14.97
CA ASN A 344 -13.99 15.62 -14.88
C ASN A 344 -13.67 14.35 -15.68
N GLN A 345 -14.59 13.90 -16.57
CA GLN A 345 -14.42 12.72 -17.43
C GLN A 345 -14.17 11.42 -16.65
N TYR A 346 -14.77 11.29 -15.47
CA TYR A 346 -14.59 10.17 -14.55
C TYR A 346 -13.13 9.93 -14.13
N ASN A 347 -12.30 10.97 -14.23
CA ASN A 347 -10.97 10.97 -13.67
C ASN A 347 -11.08 11.27 -12.17
N LEU A 348 -10.62 10.35 -11.34
CA LEU A 348 -10.75 10.41 -9.88
C LEU A 348 -9.45 10.87 -9.19
N ASN A 349 -8.51 11.46 -9.94
CA ASN A 349 -7.27 11.98 -9.35
C ASN A 349 -7.58 13.06 -8.32
N ILE A 350 -7.14 12.86 -7.09
CA ILE A 350 -7.51 13.65 -5.91
C ILE A 350 -7.29 15.16 -6.11
N PRO A 351 -6.16 15.65 -6.69
CA PRO A 351 -5.94 17.08 -6.90
C PRO A 351 -6.94 17.78 -7.84
N ARG A 352 -7.82 17.03 -8.52
CA ARG A 352 -8.91 17.61 -9.30
C ARG A 352 -10.11 18.02 -8.44
N TYR A 353 -10.17 17.53 -7.21
CA TYR A 353 -11.29 17.72 -6.28
C TYR A 353 -10.84 18.44 -5.01
N VAL A 354 -9.64 18.17 -4.54
CA VAL A 354 -9.07 18.82 -3.36
C VAL A 354 -7.91 19.69 -3.81
N ASP A 355 -8.11 21.01 -3.78
CA ASP A 355 -7.03 21.96 -4.05
C ASP A 355 -6.16 22.14 -2.79
N THR A 356 -4.98 21.52 -2.82
CA THR A 356 -4.00 21.62 -1.73
C THR A 356 -2.93 22.67 -2.00
N TYR A 357 -3.12 23.49 -3.03
CA TYR A 357 -2.18 24.57 -3.35
C TYR A 357 -2.18 25.65 -2.28
N VAL A 358 -1.07 25.79 -1.60
CA VAL A 358 -0.80 26.92 -0.72
C VAL A 358 0.20 27.81 -1.45
N PRO A 359 -0.16 29.05 -1.83
CA PRO A 359 0.78 29.96 -2.45
C PRO A 359 2.00 30.15 -1.53
N GLU A 360 3.19 29.98 -2.07
CA GLU A 360 4.38 30.34 -1.31
C GLU A 360 4.30 31.83 -0.93
N PRO A 361 4.63 32.19 0.32
CA PRO A 361 4.70 33.59 0.69
C PRO A 361 5.68 34.28 -0.23
N LEU A 362 5.27 35.43 -0.78
CA LEU A 362 6.15 36.20 -1.64
C LEU A 362 7.44 36.50 -0.84
N PRO A 363 8.62 36.20 -1.41
CA PRO A 363 9.87 36.45 -0.73
C PRO A 363 10.02 37.94 -0.44
N ASP A 364 10.59 38.29 0.71
CA ASP A 364 10.88 39.66 1.04
C ASP A 364 11.79 40.28 -0.04
N ILE A 365 11.31 41.38 -0.62
CA ILE A 365 12.00 42.07 -1.71
C ILE A 365 13.42 42.46 -1.29
N ASN A 366 13.60 42.95 -0.06
CA ASN A 366 14.91 43.39 0.44
C ASN A 366 15.88 42.23 0.61
N GLU A 367 15.39 41.08 1.12
CA GLU A 367 16.21 39.87 1.19
C GLU A 367 16.56 39.32 -0.21
N THR A 368 15.61 39.34 -1.13
CA THR A 368 15.82 38.91 -2.52
C THR A 368 16.83 39.77 -3.22
N VAL A 369 16.73 41.09 -3.08
CA VAL A 369 17.70 42.05 -3.62
C VAL A 369 19.09 41.84 -3.01
N LYS A 370 19.20 41.64 -1.68
CA LYS A 370 20.48 41.32 -1.03
C LYS A 370 21.10 40.01 -1.60
N LYS A 371 20.32 38.99 -1.75
CA LYS A 371 20.78 37.71 -2.37
C LYS A 371 21.25 37.95 -3.80
N TYR A 372 20.47 38.69 -4.59
CA TYR A 372 20.82 39.02 -5.96
C TYR A 372 22.17 39.76 -6.03
N ILE A 373 22.35 40.85 -5.22
CA ILE A 373 23.60 41.62 -5.17
C ILE A 373 24.78 40.71 -4.77
N THR A 374 24.57 39.81 -3.82
CA THR A 374 25.60 38.86 -3.38
C THR A 374 25.99 37.90 -4.48
N CYS A 375 25.01 37.35 -5.20
CA CYS A 375 25.25 36.45 -6.35
C CYS A 375 25.97 37.20 -7.49
N GLU A 376 25.56 38.42 -7.82
CA GLU A 376 26.23 39.27 -8.83
C GLU A 376 27.69 39.52 -8.47
N LYS A 377 27.98 39.80 -7.19
CA LYS A 377 29.35 39.95 -6.72
C LYS A 377 30.15 38.66 -6.88
N GLN A 378 29.60 37.52 -6.45
CA GLN A 378 30.26 36.20 -6.61
C GLN A 378 30.54 35.86 -8.05
N ILE A 379 29.60 36.11 -8.95
CA ILE A 379 29.79 35.94 -10.39
C ILE A 379 30.95 36.81 -10.90
N ARG A 380 30.99 38.08 -10.51
CA ARG A 380 32.07 39.01 -10.89
C ARG A 380 33.43 38.56 -10.38
N ASP A 381 33.49 38.15 -9.10
CA ASP A 381 34.73 37.68 -8.49
C ASP A 381 35.20 36.35 -9.19
N SER A 382 34.32 35.41 -9.42
CA SER A 382 34.64 34.18 -10.15
C SER A 382 35.10 34.42 -11.59
N ARG A 383 34.49 35.38 -12.26
CA ARG A 383 34.94 35.81 -13.62
C ARG A 383 36.33 36.44 -13.59
N ALA A 384 36.63 37.28 -12.60
CA ALA A 384 37.96 37.83 -12.44
C ALA A 384 39.01 36.76 -12.17
N ASP A 385 38.70 35.78 -11.35
CA ASP A 385 39.57 34.64 -11.09
C ASP A 385 39.86 33.82 -12.35
N ILE A 386 38.84 33.57 -13.19
CA ILE A 386 39.02 32.89 -14.49
C ILE A 386 39.95 33.69 -15.41
N VAL A 387 39.77 35.02 -15.49
CA VAL A 387 40.68 35.88 -16.30
C VAL A 387 42.11 35.75 -15.76
N ASN A 388 42.31 35.81 -14.45
CA ASN A 388 43.62 35.69 -13.84
C ASN A 388 44.26 34.31 -14.13
N LEU A 389 43.47 33.23 -14.09
CA LEU A 389 43.96 31.88 -14.43
C LEU A 389 44.33 31.80 -15.93
N LEU A 390 43.47 32.35 -16.80
CA LEU A 390 43.75 32.39 -18.24
C LEU A 390 45.05 33.16 -18.54
N ASP A 391 45.32 34.25 -17.83
CA ASP A 391 46.53 35.05 -18.01
C ASP A 391 47.81 34.30 -17.57
N GLN A 392 47.70 33.34 -16.66
CA GLN A 392 48.81 32.48 -16.23
C GLN A 392 49.12 31.30 -17.18
N LEU A 393 48.20 30.94 -18.07
CA LEU A 393 48.42 29.86 -19.03
C LEU A 393 49.48 30.29 -20.06
N THR A 394 50.37 29.34 -20.40
CA THR A 394 51.37 29.50 -21.48
C THR A 394 51.20 28.38 -22.46
N ALA A 395 51.56 28.61 -23.71
CA ALA A 395 51.58 27.58 -24.74
C ALA A 395 52.95 27.54 -25.41
N ASP A 396 53.39 26.37 -25.84
CA ASP A 396 54.73 26.18 -26.41
C ASP A 396 54.73 26.38 -27.92
N ASP A 397 53.62 26.20 -28.59
CA ASP A 397 53.50 26.36 -30.03
C ASP A 397 52.69 27.61 -30.44
N GLU A 398 52.96 28.15 -31.61
CA GLU A 398 52.36 29.41 -32.10
C GLU A 398 50.86 29.32 -32.39
N GLU A 399 50.36 28.15 -32.76
CA GLU A 399 48.94 27.97 -33.04
C GLU A 399 48.12 28.00 -31.76
N THR A 400 48.54 27.26 -30.74
CA THR A 400 47.91 27.25 -29.39
C THR A 400 48.05 28.62 -28.72
N LYS A 401 49.17 29.36 -28.89
CA LYS A 401 49.29 30.75 -28.39
C LYS A 401 48.23 31.66 -29.00
N LYS A 402 47.99 31.55 -30.28
CA LYS A 402 46.99 32.38 -30.98
C LYS A 402 45.58 32.03 -30.50
N GLU A 403 45.25 30.78 -30.35
CA GLU A 403 43.97 30.35 -29.81
C GLU A 403 43.74 30.81 -28.38
N LEU A 404 44.75 30.69 -27.52
CA LEU A 404 44.71 31.16 -26.13
C LEU A 404 44.48 32.66 -26.05
N ASN A 405 45.16 33.47 -26.91
CA ASN A 405 44.95 34.89 -26.95
C ASN A 405 43.56 35.29 -27.44
N ASN A 406 43.03 34.63 -28.45
CA ASN A 406 41.67 34.83 -28.93
C ASN A 406 40.65 34.51 -27.81
N PHE A 407 40.86 33.42 -27.07
CA PHE A 407 40.00 33.04 -25.95
C PHE A 407 40.04 34.06 -24.80
N ARG A 408 41.22 34.58 -24.46
CA ARG A 408 41.40 35.66 -23.45
C ARG A 408 40.64 36.94 -23.86
N GLU A 409 40.77 37.38 -25.14
CA GLU A 409 40.06 38.53 -25.62
C GLU A 409 38.54 38.34 -25.60
N MET A 410 38.06 37.19 -26.06
CA MET A 410 36.65 36.86 -26.06
C MET A 410 36.08 36.85 -24.62
N PHE A 411 36.83 36.31 -23.65
CA PHE A 411 36.39 36.25 -22.27
C PHE A 411 36.42 37.60 -21.55
N ARG A 412 37.37 38.47 -21.92
CA ARG A 412 37.42 39.86 -21.45
C ARG A 412 36.26 40.72 -22.00
N CYS A 413 35.89 40.52 -23.27
CA CYS A 413 34.74 41.19 -23.88
C CYS A 413 33.39 40.83 -23.26
N ILE A 414 33.22 39.60 -22.80
CA ILE A 414 32.00 39.11 -22.14
C ILE A 414 31.89 39.77 -20.72
N ASN A 415 32.98 40.26 -20.18
CA ASN A 415 33.09 40.85 -18.83
C ASN A 415 33.14 42.40 -18.77
N SER A 416 33.16 43.04 -19.93
CA SER A 416 32.99 44.50 -20.04
C SER A 416 31.50 44.86 -20.24
#